data_1b5bf43bb2b4971ea5170fdf3eb5ef6c
#
_entry.id   1b5bf43bb2b4971ea5170fdf3eb5ef6c
#
_cell.length_a   1.000
_cell.length_b   1.000
_cell.length_c   1.000
_cell.angle_alpha   90.00
_cell.angle_beta   90.00
_cell.angle_gamma   90.00
#
_symmetry.space_group_name_H-M   'P 1'
#
loop_
_entity.id
_entity.type
_entity.pdbx_description
1 polymer ?
#
loop_
_entity_poly.entity_id
_entity_poly.type
_entity_poly.pdbx_seq_one_letter_code
_entity_poly.pdbx_strand_id
1 'polypeptide(L)'
;MEVLGVNQFNNIYCGKKVFITGHTGFKGSWLTLWLTELGAEVTGIALDPETNPNHWSLLNIQLENDYRIDIRNYSKLSAAITATEPDIVFHLAAQPLVRRSYQQPLKTWSTNVMGTANLLETCRHMPSVQAIVAITT
;
A
#
# COMPACT_ATOMS: atom_id res chain seq x y z
N MET A 1 6.26 18.92 -23.54
CA MET A 1 5.49 18.60 -22.32
C MET A 1 6.52 18.36 -21.22
N GLU A 2 6.75 19.35 -20.38
CA GLU A 2 7.65 19.16 -19.22
C GLU A 2 7.07 18.06 -18.35
N VAL A 3 7.87 17.04 -18.09
CA VAL A 3 7.53 15.98 -17.15
C VAL A 3 7.53 16.63 -15.77
N LEU A 4 6.35 17.00 -15.31
CA LEU A 4 6.15 17.48 -13.94
C LEU A 4 6.56 16.35 -13.01
N GLY A 5 7.69 16.44 -12.34
CA GLY A 5 7.91 15.57 -11.21
C GLY A 5 9.31 15.06 -10.93
N VAL A 6 10.22 15.00 -11.90
CA VAL A 6 11.52 14.36 -11.70
C VAL A 6 12.38 15.04 -10.63
N ASN A 7 12.13 16.31 -10.31
CA ASN A 7 12.87 17.06 -9.28
C ASN A 7 12.09 17.29 -7.97
N GLN A 8 10.86 16.75 -7.85
CA GLN A 8 10.11 16.88 -6.61
C GLN A 8 10.76 15.99 -5.54
N PHE A 9 10.72 16.44 -4.30
CA PHE A 9 11.32 15.77 -3.14
C PHE A 9 12.81 15.39 -3.33
N ASN A 10 13.57 16.19 -4.08
CA ASN A 10 14.99 15.90 -4.38
C ASN A 10 15.22 14.51 -5.01
N ASN A 11 14.27 14.03 -5.81
CA ASN A 11 14.28 12.73 -6.46
C ASN A 11 14.41 11.52 -5.50
N ILE A 12 13.99 11.67 -4.25
CA ILE A 12 14.16 10.61 -3.23
C ILE A 12 13.46 9.30 -3.61
N TYR A 13 12.42 9.36 -4.42
CA TYR A 13 11.65 8.18 -4.84
C TYR A 13 12.16 7.53 -6.13
N CYS A 14 12.99 8.24 -6.90
CA CYS A 14 13.48 7.71 -8.19
C CYS A 14 14.31 6.44 -7.99
N GLY A 15 13.85 5.34 -8.63
CA GLY A 15 14.48 4.02 -8.51
C GLY A 15 14.31 3.34 -7.14
N LYS A 16 13.50 3.90 -6.23
CA LYS A 16 13.22 3.28 -4.95
C LYS A 16 12.13 2.22 -5.09
N LYS A 17 12.32 1.09 -4.41
CA LYS A 17 11.31 0.07 -4.27
C LYS A 17 10.32 0.47 -3.18
N VAL A 18 9.10 0.75 -3.58
CA VAL A 18 8.04 1.21 -2.68
C VAL A 18 6.94 0.16 -2.58
N PHE A 19 6.64 -0.28 -1.37
CA PHE A 19 5.56 -1.22 -1.08
C PHE A 19 4.35 -0.49 -0.51
N ILE A 20 3.19 -0.64 -1.14
CA ILE A 20 1.95 0.03 -0.73
C ILE A 20 0.91 -1.01 -0.35
N THR A 21 0.35 -0.93 0.86
CA THR A 21 -0.86 -1.65 1.21
C THR A 21 -2.08 -0.77 1.01
N GLY A 22 -3.15 -1.34 0.45
CA GLY A 22 -4.39 -0.58 0.19
C GLY A 22 -4.36 0.30 -1.05
N HIS A 23 -3.52 -0.04 -2.03
CA HIS A 23 -3.35 0.72 -3.27
C HIS A 23 -4.62 0.80 -4.14
N THR A 24 -5.57 -0.11 -3.99
CA THR A 24 -6.85 -0.07 -4.71
C THR A 24 -7.88 0.89 -4.10
N GLY A 25 -7.62 1.39 -2.88
CA GLY A 25 -8.46 2.39 -2.23
C GLY A 25 -8.29 3.78 -2.86
N PHE A 26 -9.17 4.72 -2.50
CA PHE A 26 -9.14 6.07 -3.08
C PHE A 26 -7.80 6.79 -2.86
N LYS A 27 -7.34 6.88 -1.62
CA LYS A 27 -6.04 7.52 -1.32
C LYS A 27 -4.87 6.69 -1.84
N GLY A 28 -4.94 5.35 -1.70
CA GLY A 28 -3.89 4.45 -2.14
C GLY A 28 -3.65 4.51 -3.65
N SER A 29 -4.71 4.61 -4.45
CA SER A 29 -4.59 4.72 -5.90
C SER A 29 -3.98 6.06 -6.35
N TRP A 30 -4.33 7.17 -5.71
CA TRP A 30 -3.66 8.46 -5.94
C TRP A 30 -2.18 8.42 -5.58
N LEU A 31 -1.85 7.84 -4.43
CA LEU A 31 -0.46 7.71 -3.98
C LEU A 31 0.35 6.81 -4.94
N THR A 32 -0.25 5.72 -5.39
CA THR A 32 0.37 4.81 -6.37
C THR A 32 0.70 5.53 -7.67
N LEU A 33 -0.27 6.27 -8.23
CA LEU A 33 -0.04 7.09 -9.41
C LEU A 33 1.12 8.06 -9.20
N TRP A 34 1.08 8.81 -8.12
CA TRP A 34 2.09 9.83 -7.84
C TRP A 34 3.49 9.24 -7.68
N LEU A 35 3.64 8.16 -6.92
CA LEU A 35 4.94 7.49 -6.73
C LEU A 35 5.48 6.90 -8.04
N THR A 36 4.60 6.36 -8.89
CA THR A 36 4.99 5.87 -10.21
C THR A 36 5.50 7.02 -11.09
N GLU A 37 4.82 8.17 -11.09
CA GLU A 37 5.26 9.38 -11.81
C GLU A 37 6.57 9.96 -11.26
N LEU A 38 6.86 9.76 -9.97
CA LEU A 38 8.13 10.14 -9.34
C LEU A 38 9.26 9.14 -9.61
N GLY A 39 9.00 8.09 -10.38
CA GLY A 39 9.99 7.10 -10.80
C GLY A 39 10.27 6.00 -9.78
N ALA A 40 9.36 5.76 -8.83
CA ALA A 40 9.45 4.64 -7.91
C ALA A 40 9.05 3.32 -8.58
N GLU A 41 9.66 2.22 -8.15
CA GLU A 41 9.24 0.85 -8.47
C GLU A 41 8.17 0.42 -7.45
N VAL A 42 6.90 0.55 -7.83
CA VAL A 42 5.79 0.35 -6.89
C VAL A 42 5.28 -1.08 -6.93
N THR A 43 5.24 -1.74 -5.78
CA THR A 43 4.50 -2.98 -5.52
C THR A 43 3.27 -2.69 -4.68
N GLY A 44 2.10 -3.09 -5.15
CA GLY A 44 0.83 -2.89 -4.47
C GLY A 44 0.22 -4.18 -3.95
N ILE A 45 -0.27 -4.18 -2.70
CA ILE A 45 -1.16 -5.22 -2.20
C ILE A 45 -2.47 -4.61 -1.69
N ALA A 46 -3.59 -5.21 -2.00
CA ALA A 46 -4.91 -4.81 -1.49
C ALA A 46 -5.93 -5.91 -1.73
N LEU A 47 -7.13 -5.71 -1.21
CA LEU A 47 -8.33 -6.42 -1.68
C LEU A 47 -8.82 -5.79 -2.99
N ASP A 48 -9.72 -6.47 -3.67
CA ASP A 48 -10.41 -5.87 -4.81
C ASP A 48 -11.22 -4.64 -4.37
N PRO A 49 -11.34 -3.61 -5.24
CA PRO A 49 -12.21 -2.47 -4.97
C PRO A 49 -13.66 -2.91 -4.74
N GLU A 50 -14.30 -2.37 -3.71
CA GLU A 50 -15.69 -2.73 -3.34
C GLU A 50 -16.75 -2.05 -4.22
N THR A 51 -16.39 -1.06 -5.02
CA THR A 51 -17.32 -0.25 -5.82
C THR A 51 -17.04 -0.35 -7.30
N ASN A 52 -18.08 -0.13 -8.11
CA ASN A 52 -17.97 0.03 -9.55
C ASN A 52 -18.88 1.19 -10.00
N PRO A 53 -18.36 2.31 -10.55
CA PRO A 53 -16.93 2.53 -10.81
C PRO A 53 -16.10 2.72 -9.52
N ASN A 54 -14.78 2.56 -9.64
CA ASN A 54 -13.82 2.84 -8.59
C ASN A 54 -12.59 3.58 -9.17
N HIS A 55 -11.91 4.31 -8.32
CA HIS A 55 -10.80 5.17 -8.74
C HIS A 55 -9.61 4.37 -9.30
N TRP A 56 -9.28 3.21 -8.70
CA TRP A 56 -8.19 2.35 -9.17
C TRP A 56 -8.37 1.93 -10.62
N SER A 57 -9.55 1.43 -10.96
CA SER A 57 -9.85 0.99 -12.33
C SER A 57 -9.85 2.14 -13.33
N LEU A 58 -10.29 3.35 -12.91
CA LEU A 58 -10.32 4.52 -13.78
C LEU A 58 -8.91 5.05 -14.09
N LEU A 59 -7.97 4.93 -13.17
CA LEU A 59 -6.57 5.34 -13.40
C LEU A 59 -5.83 4.44 -14.38
N ASN A 60 -6.27 3.19 -14.53
CA ASN A 60 -5.66 2.20 -15.42
C ASN A 60 -4.13 2.09 -15.27
N ILE A 61 -3.64 2.17 -14.04
CA ILE A 61 -2.22 2.04 -13.73
C ILE A 61 -1.81 0.57 -13.91
N GLN A 62 -0.71 0.34 -14.61
CA GLN A 62 -0.10 -0.97 -14.75
C GLN A 62 1.08 -1.07 -13.79
N LEU A 63 0.94 -1.85 -12.73
CA LEU A 63 2.05 -2.21 -11.85
C LEU A 63 2.62 -3.56 -12.28
N GLU A 64 3.92 -3.71 -12.21
CA GLU A 64 4.58 -5.01 -12.41
C GLU A 64 4.13 -6.01 -11.35
N ASN A 65 3.97 -5.55 -10.12
CA ASN A 65 3.56 -6.35 -8.98
C ASN A 65 2.29 -5.76 -8.34
N ASP A 66 1.13 -6.29 -8.74
CA ASP A 66 -0.19 -5.96 -8.22
C ASP A 66 -0.87 -7.20 -7.65
N TYR A 67 -0.87 -7.34 -6.32
CA TYR A 67 -1.36 -8.52 -5.64
C TYR A 67 -2.67 -8.29 -4.89
N ARG A 68 -3.57 -9.27 -4.96
CA ARG A 68 -4.78 -9.34 -4.13
C ARG A 68 -4.50 -10.15 -2.87
N ILE A 69 -4.04 -9.47 -1.83
CA ILE A 69 -3.65 -10.05 -0.55
C ILE A 69 -4.36 -9.31 0.59
N ASP A 70 -4.96 -10.08 1.48
CA ASP A 70 -5.51 -9.57 2.74
C ASP A 70 -4.37 -9.44 3.76
N ILE A 71 -4.18 -8.25 4.34
CA ILE A 71 -3.14 -7.97 5.33
C ILE A 71 -3.27 -8.80 6.61
N ARG A 72 -4.43 -9.40 6.86
CA ARG A 72 -4.65 -10.36 7.96
C ARG A 72 -3.96 -11.70 7.71
N ASN A 73 -3.66 -12.02 6.46
CA ASN A 73 -2.91 -13.22 6.12
C ASN A 73 -1.41 -12.97 6.22
N TYR A 74 -0.86 -13.19 7.41
CA TYR A 74 0.55 -12.94 7.70
C TYR A 74 1.50 -13.62 6.72
N SER A 75 1.27 -14.90 6.41
CA SER A 75 2.15 -15.68 5.53
C SER A 75 2.25 -15.07 4.12
N LYS A 76 1.10 -14.74 3.51
CA LYS A 76 1.07 -14.14 2.18
C LYS A 76 1.65 -12.72 2.17
N LEU A 77 1.31 -11.92 3.18
CA LEU A 77 1.84 -10.56 3.33
C LEU A 77 3.35 -10.58 3.49
N SER A 78 3.87 -11.40 4.39
CA SER A 78 5.30 -11.55 4.64
C SER A 78 6.04 -12.02 3.40
N ALA A 79 5.51 -13.00 2.68
CA ALA A 79 6.11 -13.48 1.42
C ALA A 79 6.21 -12.37 0.36
N ALA A 80 5.16 -11.56 0.20
CA ALA A 80 5.14 -10.46 -0.76
C ALA A 80 6.15 -9.37 -0.40
N ILE A 81 6.23 -8.96 0.87
CA ILE A 81 7.20 -7.95 1.34
C ILE A 81 8.63 -8.47 1.17
N THR A 82 8.88 -9.72 1.56
CA THR A 82 10.20 -10.33 1.46
C THR A 82 10.67 -10.41 0.00
N ALA A 83 9.78 -10.79 -0.92
CA ALA A 83 10.11 -10.88 -2.35
C ALA A 83 10.38 -9.50 -2.97
N THR A 84 9.77 -8.44 -2.45
CA THR A 84 9.97 -7.07 -2.96
C THR A 84 11.26 -6.45 -2.44
N GLU A 85 11.65 -6.75 -1.21
CA GLU A 85 12.76 -6.07 -0.51
C GLU A 85 12.64 -4.53 -0.58
N PRO A 86 11.54 -3.95 -0.08
CA PRO A 86 11.25 -2.54 -0.30
C PRO A 86 12.21 -1.63 0.49
N ASP A 87 12.48 -0.45 -0.07
CA ASP A 87 13.14 0.66 0.63
C ASP A 87 12.15 1.42 1.54
N ILE A 88 10.92 1.61 1.05
CA ILE A 88 9.89 2.41 1.71
C ILE A 88 8.57 1.65 1.70
N VAL A 89 7.87 1.69 2.82
CA VAL A 89 6.55 1.05 2.99
C VAL A 89 5.51 2.11 3.32
N PHE A 90 4.42 2.17 2.55
CA PHE A 90 3.22 2.95 2.85
C PHE A 90 2.08 2.02 3.23
N HIS A 91 1.56 2.17 4.44
CA HIS A 91 0.47 1.36 4.96
C HIS A 91 -0.83 2.15 4.97
N LEU A 92 -1.70 1.88 3.98
CA LEU A 92 -3.01 2.51 3.84
C LEU A 92 -4.16 1.50 3.96
N ALA A 93 -3.87 0.20 3.97
CA ALA A 93 -4.90 -0.83 4.09
C ALA A 93 -5.57 -0.76 5.46
N ALA A 94 -6.86 -0.51 5.47
CA ALA A 94 -7.68 -0.46 6.67
C ALA A 94 -9.15 -0.72 6.34
N GLN A 95 -9.95 -1.02 7.35
CA GLN A 95 -11.41 -0.91 7.29
C GLN A 95 -11.79 0.48 7.83
N PRO A 96 -12.09 1.49 6.95
CA PRO A 96 -12.23 2.88 7.36
C PRO A 96 -13.67 3.30 7.67
N LEU A 97 -14.67 2.45 7.38
CA LEU A 97 -16.08 2.81 7.47
C LEU A 97 -16.60 2.66 8.89
N VAL A 98 -16.95 3.80 9.52
CA VAL A 98 -17.43 3.85 10.91
C VAL A 98 -18.63 2.94 11.13
N ARG A 99 -19.65 3.00 10.27
CA ARG A 99 -20.85 2.13 10.41
C ARG A 99 -20.50 0.65 10.36
N ARG A 100 -19.57 0.25 9.49
CA ARG A 100 -19.09 -1.13 9.39
C ARG A 100 -18.35 -1.56 10.66
N SER A 101 -17.63 -0.66 11.32
CA SER A 101 -16.92 -0.97 12.56
C SER A 101 -17.89 -1.36 13.70
N TYR A 102 -19.06 -0.73 13.77
CA TYR A 102 -20.10 -1.11 14.72
C TYR A 102 -20.77 -2.45 14.36
N GLN A 103 -20.97 -2.72 13.08
CA GLN A 103 -21.60 -3.96 12.62
C GLN A 103 -20.64 -5.17 12.66
N GLN A 104 -19.36 -4.94 12.44
CA GLN A 104 -18.33 -5.97 12.32
C GLN A 104 -17.06 -5.59 13.14
N PRO A 105 -17.17 -5.43 14.48
CA PRO A 105 -16.07 -4.94 15.30
C PRO A 105 -14.85 -5.86 15.28
N LEU A 106 -15.05 -7.17 15.33
CA LEU A 106 -13.95 -8.14 15.30
C LEU A 106 -13.18 -8.11 13.97
N LYS A 107 -13.91 -7.98 12.86
CA LYS A 107 -13.27 -7.86 11.54
C LYS A 107 -12.51 -6.55 11.41
N THR A 108 -13.08 -5.44 11.89
CA THR A 108 -12.44 -4.14 11.92
C THR A 108 -11.16 -4.18 12.75
N TRP A 109 -11.21 -4.74 13.96
CA TRP A 109 -10.04 -4.91 14.82
C TRP A 109 -8.98 -5.79 14.16
N SER A 110 -9.38 -6.95 13.65
CA SER A 110 -8.49 -7.88 12.97
C SER A 110 -7.78 -7.21 11.77
N THR A 111 -8.47 -6.39 11.00
CA THR A 111 -7.88 -5.68 9.86
C THR A 111 -6.96 -4.56 10.34
N ASN A 112 -7.46 -3.66 11.19
CA ASN A 112 -6.75 -2.42 11.50
C ASN A 112 -5.64 -2.61 12.53
N VAL A 113 -5.81 -3.53 13.47
CA VAL A 113 -4.79 -3.81 14.50
C VAL A 113 -3.88 -4.96 14.07
N MET A 114 -4.45 -6.14 13.85
CA MET A 114 -3.63 -7.30 13.51
C MET A 114 -3.00 -7.21 12.12
N GLY A 115 -3.71 -6.65 11.13
CA GLY A 115 -3.14 -6.40 9.81
C GLY A 115 -1.94 -5.47 9.87
N THR A 116 -2.04 -4.39 10.65
CA THR A 116 -0.91 -3.45 10.86
C THR A 116 0.23 -4.13 11.62
N ALA A 117 -0.08 -4.90 12.66
CA ALA A 117 0.93 -5.66 13.41
C ALA A 117 1.68 -6.67 12.52
N ASN A 118 0.96 -7.37 11.64
CA ASN A 118 1.55 -8.29 10.68
C ASN A 118 2.55 -7.61 9.73
N LEU A 119 2.18 -6.42 9.23
CA LEU A 119 3.08 -5.61 8.41
C LEU A 119 4.34 -5.22 9.16
N LEU A 120 4.18 -4.62 10.34
CA LEU A 120 5.30 -4.13 11.15
C LEU A 120 6.21 -5.28 11.60
N GLU A 121 5.65 -6.43 11.96
CA GLU A 121 6.43 -7.63 12.31
C GLU A 121 7.28 -8.11 11.12
N THR A 122 6.72 -8.12 9.91
CA THR A 122 7.49 -8.46 8.72
C THR A 122 8.60 -7.46 8.47
N CYS A 123 8.29 -6.15 8.49
CA CYS A 123 9.26 -5.09 8.23
C CYS A 123 10.39 -5.06 9.26
N ARG A 124 10.13 -5.45 10.50
CA ARG A 124 11.14 -5.52 11.57
C ARG A 124 12.32 -6.42 11.21
N HIS A 125 12.11 -7.40 10.35
CA HIS A 125 13.12 -8.35 9.91
C HIS A 125 13.69 -8.03 8.51
N MET A 126 13.33 -6.88 7.92
CA MET A 126 13.73 -6.46 6.58
C MET A 126 14.82 -5.36 6.63
N PRO A 127 16.10 -5.70 6.40
CA PRO A 127 17.18 -4.70 6.44
C PRO A 127 17.06 -3.62 5.35
N SER A 128 16.35 -3.93 4.25
CA SER A 128 16.14 -2.98 3.15
C SER A 128 15.22 -1.81 3.53
N VAL A 129 14.30 -2.01 4.47
CA VAL A 129 13.29 -1.00 4.83
C VAL A 129 13.93 0.17 5.58
N GLN A 130 13.92 1.34 4.95
CA GLN A 130 14.47 2.58 5.49
C GLN A 130 13.41 3.43 6.17
N ALA A 131 12.15 3.35 5.70
CA ALA A 131 11.03 4.12 6.25
C ALA A 131 9.71 3.38 6.12
N ILE A 132 8.85 3.54 7.13
CA ILE A 132 7.47 3.06 7.13
C ILE A 132 6.57 4.25 7.44
N VAL A 133 5.58 4.49 6.57
CA VAL A 133 4.55 5.51 6.77
C VAL A 133 3.22 4.81 6.95
N ALA A 134 2.72 4.78 8.18
CA ALA A 134 1.40 4.22 8.50
C ALA A 134 0.37 5.35 8.57
N ILE A 135 -0.66 5.27 7.74
CA ILE A 135 -1.72 6.26 7.70
C ILE A 135 -2.74 5.96 8.81
N THR A 136 -2.94 6.93 9.66
CA THR A 136 -3.90 6.87 10.77
C THR A 136 -4.93 8.00 10.66
N THR A 137 -5.94 7.97 11.51
CA THR A 137 -6.94 9.05 11.66
C THR A 137 -6.69 9.83 12.94
#